data_318affed4ee7a9a16e390e7fa327dd8d
#
_entry.id   318affed4ee7a9a16e390e7fa327dd8d
#
_cell.length_a   1.000
_cell.length_b   1.000
_cell.length_c   1.000
_cell.angle_alpha   90.00
_cell.angle_beta   90.00
_cell.angle_gamma   90.00
#
_symmetry.space_group_name_H-M   'P 1'
#
loop_
_entity.id
_entity.type
_entity.pdbx_description
1 polymer ?
#
loop_
_entity_poly.entity_id
_entity_poly.type
_entity_poly.pdbx_seq_one_letter_code
_entity_poly.pdbx_strand_id
1 'polypeptide(L)'
;VALKYGSSDDIYTASENVLITEQGAVLCGLKPGDRMTLDQALHTLLIYSANDAAILVAEGVAGSQEAFVELMNQEAREIGATNCNFMNPNGLTEEGHYVTAYDLYLIFQEALKYDLFNQIIQMNAYSTVYTAADGTEKTLEMETSNLFLRGTYDPPANVTVVGGKTGTTNAAGHCLILLSRDSSGTPYISVILKDESREALYGDMEDLLGIIK
;
A
#
# COMPACT_ATOMS: atom_id res chain seq x y z
N VAL A 1 -4.41 8.24 -6.13
CA VAL A 1 -4.82 9.60 -5.68
C VAL A 1 -3.58 10.43 -5.36
N ALA A 2 -2.78 10.09 -4.35
CA ALA A 2 -1.68 10.94 -3.89
C ALA A 2 -0.73 11.38 -5.02
N LEU A 3 -0.32 10.46 -5.90
CA LEU A 3 0.56 10.77 -7.04
C LEU A 3 -0.11 11.57 -8.17
N LYS A 4 -1.44 11.64 -8.20
CA LYS A 4 -2.20 12.45 -9.16
C LYS A 4 -2.38 13.89 -8.68
N TYR A 5 -2.50 14.10 -7.37
CA TYR A 5 -2.89 15.38 -6.79
C TYR A 5 -1.80 16.07 -5.95
N GLY A 6 -0.73 15.35 -5.57
CA GLY A 6 0.42 15.88 -4.82
C GLY A 6 1.72 15.79 -5.60
N SER A 7 2.73 16.52 -5.15
CA SER A 7 4.10 16.43 -5.66
C SER A 7 4.98 15.67 -4.67
N SER A 8 5.91 14.82 -5.17
CA SER A 8 6.82 14.04 -4.33
C SER A 8 7.60 14.87 -3.31
N ASP A 9 7.90 16.14 -3.66
CA ASP A 9 8.67 17.07 -2.83
C ASP A 9 7.82 17.87 -1.84
N ASP A 10 6.47 17.74 -1.89
CA ASP A 10 5.57 18.40 -0.95
C ASP A 10 5.84 17.89 0.46
N ILE A 11 6.02 18.80 1.41
CA ILE A 11 6.26 18.48 2.82
C ILE A 11 4.94 18.54 3.57
N TYR A 12 4.56 17.43 4.19
CA TYR A 12 3.37 17.32 5.01
C TYR A 12 3.71 17.25 6.48
N THR A 13 2.85 17.85 7.31
CA THR A 13 2.99 17.87 8.77
C THR A 13 1.92 16.97 9.38
N ALA A 14 2.34 16.04 10.22
CA ALA A 14 1.46 15.11 10.90
C ALA A 14 0.53 15.84 11.89
N SER A 15 -0.77 15.57 11.81
CA SER A 15 -1.79 16.04 12.74
C SER A 15 -1.92 15.11 13.96
N GLU A 16 -2.82 15.41 14.87
CA GLU A 16 -3.20 14.52 15.98
C GLU A 16 -3.80 13.18 15.50
N ASN A 17 -4.33 13.12 14.27
CA ASN A 17 -4.99 11.93 13.72
C ASN A 17 -4.02 10.79 13.40
N VAL A 18 -2.71 11.04 13.35
CA VAL A 18 -1.68 9.98 13.20
C VAL A 18 -1.57 9.09 14.44
N LEU A 19 -2.16 9.53 15.58
CA LEU A 19 -2.18 8.78 16.83
C LEU A 19 -3.27 7.68 16.81
N ILE A 20 -3.08 6.70 15.94
CA ILE A 20 -4.00 5.57 15.77
C ILE A 20 -3.87 4.65 16.99
N THR A 21 -5.03 4.33 17.62
CA THR A 21 -5.10 3.47 18.81
C THR A 21 -5.63 2.07 18.53
N GLU A 22 -5.97 1.76 17.27
CA GLU A 22 -6.46 0.44 16.90
C GLU A 22 -5.39 -0.64 17.14
N GLN A 23 -5.78 -1.65 17.91
CA GLN A 23 -4.86 -2.72 18.29
C GLN A 23 -4.44 -3.55 17.07
N GLY A 24 -3.14 -3.71 16.88
CA GLY A 24 -2.56 -4.44 15.76
C GLY A 24 -2.34 -3.61 14.50
N ALA A 25 -2.71 -2.32 14.49
CA ALA A 25 -2.36 -1.43 13.40
C ALA A 25 -0.84 -1.25 13.30
N VAL A 26 -0.30 -1.41 12.09
CA VAL A 26 1.13 -1.16 11.82
C VAL A 26 1.35 0.35 11.78
N LEU A 27 2.30 0.84 12.56
CA LEU A 27 2.63 2.27 12.66
C LEU A 27 4.13 2.48 12.51
N CYS A 28 4.55 3.52 11.82
CA CYS A 28 5.96 3.95 11.81
C CYS A 28 6.31 4.86 13.00
N GLY A 29 5.31 5.27 13.78
CA GLY A 29 5.48 6.02 15.02
C GLY A 29 5.54 7.53 14.83
N LEU A 30 4.86 8.06 13.82
CA LEU A 30 4.68 9.50 13.63
C LEU A 30 4.00 10.12 14.85
N LYS A 31 4.42 11.33 15.16
CA LYS A 31 3.82 12.17 16.21
C LYS A 31 3.30 13.46 15.59
N PRO A 32 2.28 14.10 16.21
CA PRO A 32 1.82 15.40 15.78
C PRO A 32 2.99 16.40 15.66
N GLY A 33 3.05 17.10 14.52
CA GLY A 33 4.12 18.02 14.19
C GLY A 33 5.34 17.41 13.48
N ASP A 34 5.47 16.09 13.41
CA ASP A 34 6.50 15.43 12.59
C ASP A 34 6.26 15.75 11.09
N ARG A 35 7.32 15.88 10.31
CA ARG A 35 7.23 16.27 8.90
C ARG A 35 7.96 15.30 8.00
N MET A 36 7.28 14.90 6.93
CA MET A 36 7.84 14.08 5.83
C MET A 36 7.51 14.69 4.48
N THR A 37 8.33 14.40 3.47
CA THR A 37 7.92 14.61 2.08
C THR A 37 6.87 13.58 1.68
N LEU A 38 6.07 13.88 0.64
CA LEU A 38 5.13 12.90 0.08
C LEU A 38 5.88 11.63 -0.38
N ASP A 39 7.07 11.78 -0.97
CA ASP A 39 7.93 10.65 -1.34
C ASP A 39 8.23 9.75 -0.14
N GLN A 40 8.73 10.31 0.97
CA GLN A 40 9.03 9.57 2.19
C GLN A 40 7.79 8.88 2.78
N ALA A 41 6.65 9.57 2.80
CA ALA A 41 5.40 9.03 3.33
C ALA A 41 4.87 7.88 2.46
N LEU A 42 4.97 7.97 1.12
CA LEU A 42 4.57 6.90 0.20
C LEU A 42 5.45 5.66 0.33
N HIS A 43 6.78 5.83 0.47
CA HIS A 43 7.68 4.71 0.75
C HIS A 43 7.30 4.03 2.07
N THR A 44 7.06 4.80 3.12
CA THR A 44 6.67 4.30 4.44
C THR A 44 5.33 3.56 4.39
N LEU A 45 4.34 4.11 3.69
CA LEU A 45 3.02 3.51 3.49
C LEU A 45 3.08 2.21 2.69
N LEU A 46 3.78 2.18 1.57
CA LEU A 46 3.73 1.05 0.64
C LEU A 46 4.65 -0.10 1.06
N ILE A 47 5.83 0.19 1.59
CA ILE A 47 6.81 -0.83 2.01
C ILE A 47 6.43 -1.41 3.38
N TYR A 48 6.26 -0.56 4.38
CA TYR A 48 6.02 -0.97 5.77
C TYR A 48 4.53 -1.14 6.10
N SER A 49 3.64 -0.58 5.27
CA SER A 49 2.19 -0.58 5.50
C SER A 49 1.76 0.28 6.70
N ALA A 50 2.46 1.39 6.95
CA ALA A 50 2.23 2.27 8.09
C ALA A 50 0.91 3.04 7.95
N ASN A 51 -0.04 2.80 8.87
CA ASN A 51 -1.35 3.44 8.86
C ASN A 51 -1.27 4.93 9.19
N ASP A 52 -0.37 5.34 10.08
CA ASP A 52 -0.10 6.74 10.40
C ASP A 52 0.47 7.53 9.22
N ALA A 53 1.31 6.89 8.38
CA ALA A 53 1.76 7.49 7.13
C ALA A 53 0.62 7.66 6.12
N ALA A 54 -0.37 6.73 6.09
CA ALA A 54 -1.55 6.87 5.24
C ALA A 54 -2.40 8.09 5.63
N ILE A 55 -2.56 8.34 6.93
CA ILE A 55 -3.25 9.54 7.44
C ILE A 55 -2.49 10.81 7.03
N LEU A 56 -1.16 10.83 7.22
CA LEU A 56 -0.33 11.97 6.80
C LEU A 56 -0.48 12.28 5.31
N VAL A 57 -0.45 11.25 4.46
CA VAL A 57 -0.65 11.40 3.00
C VAL A 57 -2.03 11.95 2.70
N ALA A 58 -3.08 11.40 3.29
CA ALA A 58 -4.45 11.79 3.02
C ALA A 58 -4.70 13.27 3.38
N GLU A 59 -4.32 13.67 4.57
CA GLU A 59 -4.50 15.04 5.04
C GLU A 59 -3.59 16.03 4.30
N GLY A 60 -2.36 15.63 3.99
CA GLY A 60 -1.42 16.45 3.25
C GLY A 60 -1.89 16.74 1.82
N VAL A 61 -2.42 15.73 1.12
CA VAL A 61 -2.85 15.87 -0.28
C VAL A 61 -4.22 16.55 -0.42
N ALA A 62 -5.19 16.21 0.45
CA ALA A 62 -6.58 16.63 0.30
C ALA A 62 -7.07 17.59 1.41
N GLY A 63 -6.25 17.87 2.41
CA GLY A 63 -6.61 18.73 3.54
C GLY A 63 -7.37 18.01 4.67
N SER A 64 -8.00 16.86 4.40
CA SER A 64 -8.61 15.98 5.40
C SER A 64 -8.70 14.54 4.90
N GLN A 65 -8.93 13.59 5.83
CA GLN A 65 -9.15 12.18 5.49
C GLN A 65 -10.43 11.99 4.69
N GLU A 66 -11.50 12.68 5.06
CA GLU A 66 -12.79 12.63 4.36
C GLU A 66 -12.67 13.10 2.92
N ALA A 67 -12.00 14.23 2.68
CA ALA A 67 -11.78 14.75 1.34
C ALA A 67 -10.92 13.79 0.50
N PHE A 68 -9.91 13.15 1.12
CA PHE A 68 -9.09 12.16 0.43
C PHE A 68 -9.89 10.90 0.08
N VAL A 69 -10.75 10.42 0.97
CA VAL A 69 -11.65 9.28 0.73
C VAL A 69 -12.65 9.58 -0.38
N GLU A 70 -13.18 10.82 -0.45
CA GLU A 70 -14.01 11.24 -1.58
C GLU A 70 -13.26 11.14 -2.91
N LEU A 71 -11.99 11.60 -2.95
CA LEU A 71 -11.13 11.45 -4.13
C LEU A 71 -10.85 9.98 -4.43
N MET A 72 -10.58 9.12 -3.43
CA MET A 72 -10.38 7.68 -3.65
C MET A 72 -11.60 7.06 -4.34
N ASN A 73 -12.80 7.32 -3.84
CA ASN A 73 -14.03 6.80 -4.42
C ASN A 73 -14.36 7.40 -5.79
N GLN A 74 -14.02 8.67 -6.02
CA GLN A 74 -14.17 9.30 -7.33
C GLN A 74 -13.23 8.66 -8.36
N GLU A 75 -11.93 8.57 -8.05
CA GLU A 75 -10.93 7.96 -8.94
C GLU A 75 -11.26 6.50 -9.25
N ALA A 76 -11.71 5.73 -8.25
CA ALA A 76 -12.14 4.36 -8.47
C ALA A 76 -13.25 4.27 -9.52
N ARG A 77 -14.28 5.13 -9.42
CA ARG A 77 -15.37 5.17 -10.42
C ARG A 77 -14.85 5.59 -11.80
N GLU A 78 -13.94 6.57 -11.88
CA GLU A 78 -13.40 7.07 -13.16
C GLU A 78 -12.63 5.99 -13.92
N ILE A 79 -11.94 5.08 -13.22
CA ILE A 79 -11.23 3.95 -13.84
C ILE A 79 -12.09 2.70 -14.02
N GLY A 80 -13.38 2.75 -13.66
CA GLY A 80 -14.33 1.65 -13.81
C GLY A 80 -14.36 0.66 -12.64
N ALA A 81 -13.69 0.94 -11.52
CA ALA A 81 -13.78 0.16 -10.28
C ALA A 81 -15.07 0.57 -9.53
N THR A 82 -16.19 -0.09 -9.85
CA THR A 82 -17.53 0.32 -9.41
C THR A 82 -18.12 -0.57 -8.32
N ASN A 83 -17.42 -1.64 -7.91
CA ASN A 83 -17.85 -2.55 -6.85
C ASN A 83 -16.92 -2.46 -5.65
N CYS A 84 -16.48 -1.25 -5.33
CA CYS A 84 -15.70 -0.90 -4.14
C CYS A 84 -16.27 0.36 -3.49
N ASN A 85 -15.98 0.51 -2.20
CA ASN A 85 -16.26 1.70 -1.43
C ASN A 85 -15.20 1.87 -0.37
N PHE A 86 -14.52 3.01 -0.37
CA PHE A 86 -13.51 3.35 0.62
C PHE A 86 -14.12 4.24 1.69
N MET A 87 -13.83 3.95 2.96
CA MET A 87 -14.30 4.70 4.13
C MET A 87 -13.17 5.43 4.85
N ASN A 88 -11.93 4.93 4.69
CA ASN A 88 -10.73 5.53 5.26
C ASN A 88 -9.52 5.35 4.31
N PRO A 89 -8.43 6.10 4.50
CA PRO A 89 -7.27 6.05 3.60
C PRO A 89 -6.28 4.91 3.90
N ASN A 90 -6.38 4.26 5.05
CA ASN A 90 -5.39 3.29 5.54
C ASN A 90 -5.82 1.83 5.43
N GLY A 91 -7.10 1.56 5.17
CA GLY A 91 -7.63 0.20 5.00
C GLY A 91 -7.93 -0.53 6.31
N LEU A 92 -7.97 0.16 7.45
CA LEU A 92 -8.47 -0.41 8.69
C LEU A 92 -9.96 -0.73 8.57
N THR A 93 -10.43 -1.66 9.42
CA THR A 93 -11.80 -2.16 9.33
C THR A 93 -12.82 -1.07 9.66
N GLU A 94 -13.74 -0.82 8.72
CA GLU A 94 -14.83 0.11 8.87
C GLU A 94 -16.07 -0.41 8.16
N GLU A 95 -17.26 -0.14 8.71
CA GLU A 95 -18.52 -0.56 8.08
C GLU A 95 -18.68 0.11 6.71
N GLY A 96 -18.99 -0.67 5.69
CA GLY A 96 -19.10 -0.18 4.33
C GLY A 96 -17.77 -0.08 3.56
N HIS A 97 -16.63 -0.42 4.18
CA HIS A 97 -15.33 -0.47 3.48
C HIS A 97 -15.15 -1.83 2.79
N TYR A 98 -15.17 -1.85 1.45
CA TYR A 98 -15.04 -3.08 0.67
C TYR A 98 -14.43 -2.84 -0.70
N VAL A 99 -13.87 -3.90 -1.28
CA VAL A 99 -13.33 -3.93 -2.64
C VAL A 99 -13.43 -5.35 -3.21
N THR A 100 -13.58 -5.48 -4.52
CA THR A 100 -13.45 -6.77 -5.23
C THR A 100 -12.03 -6.96 -5.76
N ALA A 101 -11.65 -8.21 -6.08
CA ALA A 101 -10.37 -8.50 -6.71
C ALA A 101 -10.22 -7.80 -8.06
N TYR A 102 -11.33 -7.68 -8.83
CA TYR A 102 -11.31 -6.99 -10.11
C TYR A 102 -11.14 -5.47 -9.96
N ASP A 103 -11.81 -4.84 -8.99
CA ASP A 103 -11.62 -3.41 -8.73
C ASP A 103 -10.19 -3.13 -8.27
N LEU A 104 -9.62 -4.01 -7.44
CA LEU A 104 -8.23 -3.89 -7.00
C LEU A 104 -7.24 -4.03 -8.17
N TYR A 105 -7.53 -4.95 -9.12
CA TYR A 105 -6.77 -5.05 -10.37
C TYR A 105 -6.80 -3.73 -11.15
N LEU A 106 -7.97 -3.10 -11.33
CA LEU A 106 -8.09 -1.83 -12.04
C LEU A 106 -7.33 -0.70 -11.35
N ILE A 107 -7.44 -0.60 -10.02
CA ILE A 107 -6.72 0.39 -9.21
C ILE A 107 -5.21 0.18 -9.30
N PHE A 108 -4.76 -1.07 -9.21
CA PHE A 108 -3.33 -1.40 -9.30
C PHE A 108 -2.78 -1.12 -10.70
N GLN A 109 -3.54 -1.45 -11.75
CA GLN A 109 -3.18 -1.15 -13.14
C GLN A 109 -3.05 0.37 -13.37
N GLU A 110 -3.94 1.18 -12.77
CA GLU A 110 -3.83 2.64 -12.82
C GLU A 110 -2.58 3.13 -12.06
N ALA A 111 -2.30 2.58 -10.87
CA ALA A 111 -1.14 2.93 -10.08
C ALA A 111 0.18 2.60 -10.81
N LEU A 112 0.24 1.51 -11.58
CA LEU A 112 1.41 1.13 -12.38
C LEU A 112 1.78 2.14 -13.49
N LYS A 113 0.94 3.13 -13.80
CA LYS A 113 1.28 4.23 -14.71
C LYS A 113 2.23 5.25 -14.09
N TYR A 114 2.42 5.22 -12.77
CA TYR A 114 3.29 6.15 -12.04
C TYR A 114 4.63 5.48 -11.73
N ASP A 115 5.72 6.08 -12.22
CA ASP A 115 7.08 5.55 -12.06
C ASP A 115 7.47 5.38 -10.59
N LEU A 116 7.11 6.34 -9.73
CA LEU A 116 7.41 6.26 -8.30
C LEU A 116 6.72 5.07 -7.63
N PHE A 117 5.45 4.79 -7.98
CA PHE A 117 4.75 3.61 -7.47
C PHE A 117 5.48 2.32 -7.89
N ASN A 118 5.86 2.22 -9.18
CA ASN A 118 6.61 1.07 -9.69
C ASN A 118 7.95 0.87 -8.97
N GLN A 119 8.65 1.95 -8.65
CA GLN A 119 9.91 1.87 -7.90
C GLN A 119 9.69 1.35 -6.49
N ILE A 120 8.70 1.90 -5.77
CA ILE A 120 8.47 1.58 -4.36
C ILE A 120 8.04 0.12 -4.17
N ILE A 121 7.11 -0.40 -4.98
CA ILE A 121 6.55 -1.76 -4.79
C ILE A 121 7.58 -2.87 -5.01
N GLN A 122 8.72 -2.57 -5.61
CA GLN A 122 9.83 -3.50 -5.87
C GLN A 122 10.88 -3.53 -4.75
N MET A 123 10.80 -2.60 -3.80
CA MET A 123 11.83 -2.43 -2.77
C MET A 123 11.68 -3.45 -1.64
N ASN A 124 12.79 -4.06 -1.23
CA ASN A 124 12.83 -4.98 -0.09
C ASN A 124 12.92 -4.23 1.24
N ALA A 125 13.58 -3.08 1.23
CA ALA A 125 13.80 -2.25 2.41
C ALA A 125 13.91 -0.79 2.00
N TYR A 126 13.67 0.10 2.95
CA TYR A 126 13.82 1.54 2.78
C TYR A 126 14.32 2.17 4.07
N SER A 127 15.22 3.13 3.94
CA SER A 127 15.70 3.95 5.06
C SER A 127 15.59 5.42 4.68
N THR A 128 15.09 6.22 5.61
CA THR A 128 14.96 7.66 5.42
C THR A 128 15.16 8.42 6.72
N VAL A 129 15.41 9.72 6.59
CA VAL A 129 15.49 10.65 7.73
C VAL A 129 14.38 11.69 7.55
N TYR A 130 13.57 11.86 8.58
CA TYR A 130 12.51 12.85 8.61
C TYR A 130 12.67 13.84 9.77
N THR A 131 11.97 14.96 9.72
CA THR A 131 12.06 16.00 10.73
C THR A 131 10.99 15.81 11.80
N ALA A 132 11.40 15.65 13.06
CA ALA A 132 10.48 15.61 14.19
C ALA A 132 9.88 16.98 14.52
N ALA A 133 8.81 16.99 15.31
CA ALA A 133 8.10 18.21 15.73
C ALA A 133 9.00 19.24 16.45
N ASP A 134 10.02 18.76 17.18
CA ASP A 134 11.00 19.59 17.86
C ASP A 134 12.15 20.08 16.95
N GLY A 135 12.11 19.74 15.67
CA GLY A 135 13.13 20.07 14.68
C GLY A 135 14.32 19.12 14.62
N THR A 136 14.34 18.07 15.42
CA THR A 136 15.39 17.03 15.35
C THR A 136 15.16 16.09 14.18
N GLU A 137 16.23 15.46 13.71
CA GLU A 137 16.14 14.41 12.68
C GLU A 137 15.90 13.05 13.33
N LYS A 138 15.02 12.26 12.71
CA LYS A 138 14.75 10.86 13.07
C LYS A 138 14.99 9.95 11.89
N THR A 139 15.74 8.88 12.12
CA THR A 139 15.92 7.81 11.13
C THR A 139 14.77 6.81 11.24
N LEU A 140 14.26 6.39 10.10
CA LEU A 140 13.27 5.34 9.96
C LEU A 140 13.82 4.28 9.01
N GLU A 141 13.92 3.04 9.50
CA GLU A 141 14.36 1.87 8.73
C GLU A 141 13.21 0.86 8.69
N MET A 142 12.91 0.33 7.52
CA MET A 142 11.79 -0.58 7.34
C MET A 142 12.03 -1.61 6.25
N GLU A 143 11.39 -2.75 6.38
CA GLU A 143 11.40 -3.83 5.41
C GLU A 143 10.00 -4.07 4.84
N THR A 144 9.95 -4.57 3.62
CA THR A 144 8.68 -4.90 2.96
C THR A 144 7.93 -6.01 3.69
N SER A 145 6.60 -5.92 3.69
CA SER A 145 5.71 -6.98 4.15
C SER A 145 5.52 -8.11 3.13
N ASN A 146 6.00 -7.94 1.89
CA ASN A 146 5.89 -8.94 0.82
C ASN A 146 6.96 -10.04 0.98
N LEU A 147 6.53 -11.25 1.35
CA LEU A 147 7.45 -12.35 1.65
C LEU A 147 8.09 -12.99 0.40
N PHE A 148 7.55 -12.80 -0.82
CA PHE A 148 8.26 -13.14 -2.05
C PHE A 148 9.49 -12.25 -2.24
N LEU A 149 9.35 -10.94 -2.03
CA LEU A 149 10.48 -10.00 -2.12
C LEU A 149 11.53 -10.24 -1.01
N ARG A 150 11.10 -10.74 0.15
CA ARG A 150 12.00 -11.11 1.25
C ARG A 150 12.71 -12.46 1.04
N GLY A 151 12.33 -13.22 0.00
CA GLY A 151 12.87 -14.56 -0.25
C GLY A 151 12.43 -15.60 0.79
N THR A 152 11.29 -15.40 1.44
CA THR A 152 10.71 -16.38 2.36
C THR A 152 9.90 -17.43 1.59
N TYR A 153 9.28 -17.01 0.48
CA TYR A 153 8.59 -17.85 -0.49
C TYR A 153 9.19 -17.64 -1.86
N ASP A 154 9.29 -18.70 -2.65
CA ASP A 154 9.81 -18.67 -4.02
C ASP A 154 8.65 -18.76 -5.01
N PRO A 155 8.60 -17.91 -6.04
CA PRO A 155 7.63 -18.08 -7.12
C PRO A 155 8.00 -19.28 -7.99
N PRO A 156 7.06 -19.82 -8.82
CA PRO A 156 7.38 -20.82 -9.83
C PRO A 156 8.56 -20.41 -10.71
N ALA A 157 9.37 -21.37 -11.14
CA ALA A 157 10.67 -21.12 -11.82
C ALA A 157 10.58 -20.28 -13.11
N ASN A 158 9.40 -20.26 -13.76
CA ASN A 158 9.12 -19.48 -14.97
C ASN A 158 8.51 -18.09 -14.68
N VAL A 159 8.36 -17.72 -13.41
CA VAL A 159 7.74 -16.46 -12.99
C VAL A 159 8.69 -15.67 -12.12
N THR A 160 8.78 -14.38 -12.40
CA THR A 160 9.48 -13.41 -11.53
C THR A 160 8.45 -12.49 -10.86
N VAL A 161 8.41 -12.49 -9.53
CA VAL A 161 7.64 -11.50 -8.78
C VAL A 161 8.39 -10.17 -8.82
N VAL A 162 7.75 -9.15 -9.40
CA VAL A 162 8.30 -7.80 -9.52
C VAL A 162 8.06 -7.00 -8.25
N GLY A 163 6.85 -7.08 -7.71
CA GLY A 163 6.46 -6.33 -6.52
C GLY A 163 4.99 -6.48 -6.20
N GLY A 164 4.52 -5.76 -5.21
CA GLY A 164 3.11 -5.81 -4.83
C GLY A 164 2.83 -5.25 -3.45
N LYS A 165 1.62 -5.55 -2.93
CA LYS A 165 1.18 -5.07 -1.62
C LYS A 165 0.38 -6.13 -0.87
N THR A 166 0.70 -6.32 0.39
CA THR A 166 -0.07 -7.13 1.34
C THR A 166 -1.11 -6.29 2.06
N GLY A 167 -2.16 -6.92 2.55
CA GLY A 167 -3.13 -6.33 3.48
C GLY A 167 -3.65 -7.38 4.45
N THR A 168 -3.85 -7.00 5.71
CA THR A 168 -4.43 -7.91 6.71
C THR A 168 -5.21 -7.13 7.75
N THR A 169 -6.46 -7.52 7.95
CA THR A 169 -7.27 -7.18 9.13
C THR A 169 -8.07 -8.40 9.54
N ASN A 170 -8.61 -8.39 10.76
CA ASN A 170 -9.46 -9.50 11.21
C ASN A 170 -10.70 -9.71 10.33
N ALA A 171 -11.24 -8.64 9.75
CA ALA A 171 -12.41 -8.71 8.87
C ALA A 171 -12.04 -9.06 7.42
N ALA A 172 -10.94 -8.51 6.92
CA ALA A 172 -10.49 -8.73 5.54
C ALA A 172 -9.78 -10.07 5.33
N GLY A 173 -9.31 -10.75 6.40
CA GLY A 173 -8.40 -11.88 6.26
C GLY A 173 -7.05 -11.45 5.72
N HIS A 174 -6.35 -12.36 5.08
CA HIS A 174 -5.06 -12.10 4.45
C HIS A 174 -5.25 -11.81 2.96
N CYS A 175 -4.63 -10.75 2.47
CA CYS A 175 -4.79 -10.26 1.10
C CYS A 175 -3.43 -9.97 0.48
N LEU A 176 -3.29 -10.23 -0.83
CA LEU A 176 -2.08 -9.96 -1.59
C LEU A 176 -2.42 -9.61 -3.03
N ILE A 177 -1.81 -8.54 -3.53
CA ILE A 177 -1.78 -8.21 -4.96
C ILE A 177 -0.33 -8.17 -5.42
N LEU A 178 -0.03 -8.82 -6.54
CA LEU A 178 1.31 -8.90 -7.12
C LEU A 178 1.34 -8.45 -8.57
N LEU A 179 2.40 -7.76 -8.93
CA LEU A 179 2.91 -7.68 -10.30
C LEU A 179 3.97 -8.76 -10.48
N SER A 180 3.80 -9.61 -11.48
CA SER A 180 4.77 -10.63 -11.87
C SER A 180 5.01 -10.60 -13.37
N ARG A 181 6.07 -11.30 -13.83
CA ARG A 181 6.39 -11.48 -15.25
C ARG A 181 6.69 -12.95 -15.53
N ASP A 182 6.26 -13.41 -16.69
CA ASP A 182 6.70 -14.70 -17.20
C ASP A 182 8.15 -14.66 -17.75
N SER A 183 8.65 -15.78 -18.23
CA SER A 183 9.99 -15.90 -18.81
C SER A 183 10.18 -15.07 -20.10
N SER A 184 9.09 -14.65 -20.75
CA SER A 184 9.14 -13.75 -21.92
C SER A 184 9.12 -12.26 -21.53
N GLY A 185 8.90 -11.96 -20.24
CA GLY A 185 8.75 -10.60 -19.71
C GLY A 185 7.33 -10.07 -19.74
N THR A 186 6.33 -10.87 -20.13
CA THR A 186 4.92 -10.47 -20.14
C THR A 186 4.42 -10.20 -18.71
N PRO A 187 3.82 -9.04 -18.41
CA PRO A 187 3.36 -8.71 -17.08
C PRO A 187 2.01 -9.35 -16.76
N TYR A 188 1.85 -9.77 -15.51
CA TYR A 188 0.61 -10.29 -14.93
C TYR A 188 0.32 -9.62 -13.60
N ILE A 189 -0.96 -9.39 -13.31
CA ILE A 189 -1.42 -8.94 -12.00
C ILE A 189 -2.23 -10.07 -11.38
N SER A 190 -1.80 -10.54 -10.20
CA SER A 190 -2.45 -11.61 -9.44
C SER A 190 -3.03 -11.04 -8.15
N VAL A 191 -4.27 -11.36 -7.81
CA VAL A 191 -4.98 -10.83 -6.64
C VAL A 191 -5.63 -11.97 -5.86
N ILE A 192 -5.31 -12.08 -4.58
CA ILE A 192 -6.02 -12.94 -3.62
C ILE A 192 -6.51 -12.07 -2.48
N LEU A 193 -7.79 -12.23 -2.14
CA LEU A 193 -8.45 -11.53 -1.05
C LEU A 193 -9.10 -12.53 -0.10
N LYS A 194 -9.09 -12.17 1.19
CA LYS A 194 -9.80 -12.87 2.25
C LYS A 194 -9.35 -14.31 2.48
N ASP A 195 -8.05 -14.54 2.39
CA ASP A 195 -7.49 -15.82 2.76
C ASP A 195 -7.51 -16.03 4.28
N GLU A 196 -7.54 -17.29 4.70
CA GLU A 196 -7.69 -17.68 6.11
C GLU A 196 -6.42 -17.50 6.94
N SER A 197 -5.26 -17.63 6.31
CA SER A 197 -3.96 -17.48 6.97
C SER A 197 -2.91 -16.90 6.02
N ARG A 198 -1.78 -16.49 6.60
CA ARG A 198 -0.62 -16.03 5.80
C ARG A 198 -0.03 -17.18 4.99
N GLU A 199 0.07 -18.36 5.58
CA GLU A 199 0.61 -19.56 4.93
C GLU A 199 -0.26 -19.98 3.75
N ALA A 200 -1.60 -20.01 3.94
CA ALA A 200 -2.55 -20.31 2.87
C ALA A 200 -2.45 -19.27 1.74
N LEU A 201 -2.44 -17.97 2.07
CA LEU A 201 -2.31 -16.89 1.09
C LEU A 201 -1.10 -17.05 0.17
N TYR A 202 0.08 -17.38 0.72
CA TYR A 202 1.29 -17.54 -0.09
C TYR A 202 1.27 -18.85 -0.88
N GLY A 203 0.71 -19.95 -0.34
CA GLY A 203 0.49 -21.21 -1.06
C GLY A 203 -0.47 -21.04 -2.25
N ASP A 204 -1.64 -20.41 -2.00
CA ASP A 204 -2.62 -20.13 -3.05
C ASP A 204 -2.07 -19.16 -4.11
N MET A 205 -1.21 -18.22 -3.71
CA MET A 205 -0.55 -17.32 -4.65
C MET A 205 0.49 -18.06 -5.49
N GLU A 206 1.26 -19.01 -4.93
CA GLU A 206 2.17 -19.88 -5.70
C GLU A 206 1.41 -20.70 -6.75
N ASP A 207 0.26 -21.28 -6.36
CA ASP A 207 -0.61 -22.03 -7.28
C ASP A 207 -1.16 -21.13 -8.40
N LEU A 208 -1.62 -19.92 -8.05
CA LEU A 208 -2.11 -18.95 -9.02
C LEU A 208 -1.01 -18.50 -9.99
N LEU A 209 0.20 -18.24 -9.51
CA LEU A 209 1.35 -17.90 -10.34
C LEU A 209 1.77 -19.09 -11.22
N GLY A 210 1.54 -20.33 -10.78
CA GLY A 210 1.80 -21.56 -11.54
C GLY A 210 0.96 -21.70 -12.82
N ILE A 211 -0.13 -20.94 -12.97
CA ILE A 211 -0.97 -20.92 -14.19
C ILE A 211 -0.27 -20.11 -15.31
N ILE A 212 0.64 -19.22 -14.97
CA ILE A 212 1.40 -18.39 -15.91
C ILE A 212 2.37 -19.30 -16.67
N LYS A 213 2.32 -19.26 -18.02
CA LYS A 213 3.07 -20.17 -18.89
C LYS A 213 4.23 -19.47 -19.60
#